data_6c0664d712f7b3728fd20b8ba11b11f2
#
_entry.id   6c0664d712f7b3728fd20b8ba11b11f2
#
_cell.length_a   1.000
_cell.length_b   1.000
_cell.length_c   1.000
_cell.angle_alpha   90.00
_cell.angle_beta   90.00
_cell.angle_gamma   90.00
#
_symmetry.space_group_name_H-M   'P 1'
#
loop_
_entity.id
_entity.type
_entity.pdbx_description
1 polymer ?
#
loop_
_entity_poly.entity_id
_entity_poly.type
_entity_poly.pdbx_seq_one_letter_code
_entity_poly.pdbx_strand_id
1 'polypeptide(L)'
;MWEDKLKEITEIKAMGYENSGAGRSSDVSSPVAKLAEQREKIREIISAKLAEISFVEKEILEYINTIDDSLIRQIMIHRHIELKNWAQVAKDIGGASPDSLRMIEKRYIKEHL
;
A
#
# COMPACT_ATOMS: atom_id res chain seq x y z
N MET A 1 6.24 -1.15 -5.59
CA MET A 1 5.78 -1.73 -4.30
C MET A 1 6.81 -2.71 -3.77
N TRP A 2 6.78 -2.93 -2.46
CA TRP A 2 7.78 -3.81 -1.83
C TRP A 2 7.68 -5.27 -2.27
N GLU A 3 6.48 -5.75 -2.55
CA GLU A 3 6.28 -7.11 -3.03
C GLU A 3 6.90 -7.33 -4.42
N ASP A 4 6.75 -6.33 -5.29
CA ASP A 4 7.38 -6.37 -6.61
C ASP A 4 8.90 -6.32 -6.48
N LYS A 5 9.40 -5.55 -5.53
CA LYS A 5 10.81 -5.46 -5.24
C LYS A 5 11.38 -6.80 -4.79
N LEU A 6 10.67 -7.52 -3.95
CA LEU A 6 11.06 -8.84 -3.50
C LEU A 6 11.16 -9.82 -4.66
N LYS A 7 10.19 -9.80 -5.53
CA LYS A 7 10.17 -10.66 -6.72
C LYS A 7 11.33 -10.32 -7.65
N GLU A 8 11.56 -9.05 -7.89
CA GLU A 8 12.64 -8.57 -8.73
C GLU A 8 14.01 -9.03 -8.21
N ILE A 9 14.26 -8.87 -6.92
CA ILE A 9 15.51 -9.30 -6.30
C ILE A 9 15.67 -10.81 -6.45
N THR A 10 14.62 -11.58 -6.28
CA THR A 10 14.65 -13.03 -6.42
C THR A 10 15.02 -13.45 -7.84
N GLU A 11 14.44 -12.80 -8.83
CA GLU A 11 14.72 -13.10 -10.23
C GLU A 11 16.16 -12.76 -10.60
N ILE A 12 16.62 -11.57 -10.21
CA ILE A 12 17.99 -11.15 -10.50
C ILE A 12 19.00 -12.09 -9.86
N LYS A 13 18.80 -12.45 -8.61
CA LYS A 13 19.71 -13.33 -7.91
C LYS A 13 19.73 -14.72 -8.51
N ALA A 14 18.59 -15.23 -8.93
CA ALA A 14 18.52 -16.55 -9.58
C ALA A 14 19.30 -16.55 -10.89
N MET A 15 19.16 -15.53 -11.69
CA MET A 15 19.89 -15.40 -12.95
C MET A 15 21.39 -15.30 -12.72
N GLY A 16 21.81 -14.49 -11.78
CA GLY A 16 23.22 -14.35 -11.42
C GLY A 16 23.80 -15.65 -10.91
N TYR A 17 23.03 -16.37 -10.13
CA TYR A 17 23.46 -17.64 -9.61
C TYR A 17 23.70 -18.67 -10.75
N GLU A 18 22.81 -18.75 -11.68
CA GLU A 18 22.96 -19.65 -12.82
C GLU A 18 24.21 -19.36 -13.62
N ASN A 19 24.49 -18.09 -13.85
CA ASN A 19 25.66 -17.69 -14.60
C ASN A 19 26.96 -17.98 -13.87
N SER A 20 26.95 -17.94 -12.56
CA SER A 20 28.11 -18.20 -11.75
C SER A 20 28.21 -19.66 -11.31
N GLY A 21 27.43 -20.52 -11.89
CA GLY A 21 27.32 -21.90 -11.50
C GLY A 21 28.59 -22.73 -11.67
N ALA A 22 29.73 -22.11 -11.70
CA ALA A 22 31.01 -22.77 -11.83
C ALA A 22 31.40 -23.65 -10.66
N GLY A 23 30.53 -23.79 -9.71
CA GLY A 23 30.76 -24.77 -8.67
C GLY A 23 31.84 -24.45 -7.68
N ARG A 24 31.82 -23.29 -7.16
CA ARG A 24 32.66 -22.99 -6.00
C ARG A 24 32.06 -23.65 -4.79
N SER A 25 32.41 -24.87 -4.63
CA SER A 25 31.76 -25.71 -3.62
C SER A 25 31.91 -25.21 -2.21
N SER A 26 33.06 -24.67 -1.87
CA SER A 26 33.32 -24.23 -0.49
C SER A 26 32.39 -23.12 -0.04
N ASP A 27 31.96 -22.29 -0.97
CA ASP A 27 31.09 -21.15 -0.66
C ASP A 27 29.68 -21.33 -1.19
N VAL A 28 29.31 -22.53 -1.48
CA VAL A 28 28.01 -22.81 -2.11
C VAL A 28 26.84 -22.28 -1.28
N SER A 29 26.88 -22.45 0.02
CA SER A 29 25.80 -22.00 0.89
C SER A 29 25.67 -20.47 0.89
N SER A 30 26.74 -19.76 0.59
CA SER A 30 26.79 -18.33 0.71
C SER A 30 25.79 -17.59 -0.18
N PRO A 31 25.70 -17.85 -1.49
CA PRO A 31 24.72 -17.15 -2.33
C PRO A 31 23.27 -17.45 -1.95
N VAL A 32 22.98 -18.70 -1.65
CA VAL A 32 21.64 -19.12 -1.25
C VAL A 32 21.27 -18.53 0.11
N ALA A 33 22.20 -18.59 1.05
CA ALA A 33 21.99 -18.02 2.38
C ALA A 33 21.76 -16.52 2.31
N LYS A 34 22.55 -15.82 1.50
CA LYS A 34 22.39 -14.37 1.33
C LYS A 34 21.05 -14.02 0.70
N LEU A 35 20.61 -14.78 -0.28
CA LEU A 35 19.32 -14.59 -0.88
C LEU A 35 18.19 -14.77 0.13
N ALA A 36 18.27 -15.83 0.93
CA ALA A 36 17.29 -16.08 1.97
C ALA A 36 17.26 -14.96 3.01
N GLU A 37 18.42 -14.46 3.42
CA GLU A 37 18.51 -13.33 4.34
C GLU A 37 17.91 -12.07 3.76
N GLN A 38 18.17 -11.79 2.48
CA GLN A 38 17.61 -10.62 1.81
C GLN A 38 16.09 -10.72 1.71
N ARG A 39 15.56 -11.88 1.38
CA ARG A 39 14.12 -12.11 1.34
C ARG A 39 13.49 -11.89 2.71
N GLU A 40 14.13 -12.40 3.74
CA GLU A 40 13.62 -12.27 5.10
C GLU A 40 13.60 -10.82 5.54
N LYS A 41 14.66 -10.08 5.27
CA LYS A 41 14.71 -8.64 5.57
C LYS A 41 13.64 -7.86 4.85
N ILE A 42 13.41 -8.17 3.58
CA ILE A 42 12.35 -7.51 2.80
C ILE A 42 10.98 -7.86 3.35
N ARG A 43 10.75 -9.11 3.73
CA ARG A 43 9.49 -9.51 4.37
C ARG A 43 9.26 -8.76 5.67
N GLU A 44 10.30 -8.60 6.47
CA GLU A 44 10.22 -7.82 7.71
C GLU A 44 9.85 -6.36 7.43
N ILE A 45 10.46 -5.76 6.40
CA ILE A 45 10.14 -4.39 5.99
C ILE A 45 8.71 -4.29 5.51
N ILE A 46 8.26 -5.22 4.68
CA ILE A 46 6.87 -5.24 4.18
C ILE A 46 5.91 -5.37 5.36
N SER A 47 6.18 -6.28 6.28
CA SER A 47 5.33 -6.49 7.45
C SER A 47 5.24 -5.22 8.30
N ALA A 48 6.37 -4.57 8.55
CA ALA A 48 6.41 -3.32 9.31
C ALA A 48 5.62 -2.21 8.60
N LYS A 49 5.78 -2.09 7.28
CA LYS A 49 5.05 -1.08 6.50
C LYS A 49 3.56 -1.35 6.48
N LEU A 50 3.15 -2.60 6.36
CA LEU A 50 1.74 -2.97 6.41
C LEU A 50 1.14 -2.65 7.78
N ALA A 51 1.88 -2.88 8.85
CA ALA A 51 1.43 -2.51 10.20
C ALA A 51 1.27 -1.00 10.34
N GLU A 52 2.21 -0.22 9.81
CA GLU A 52 2.10 1.24 9.80
C GLU A 52 0.87 1.71 9.03
N ILE A 53 0.64 1.14 7.85
CA ILE A 53 -0.52 1.48 7.02
C ILE A 53 -1.82 1.15 7.76
N SER A 54 -1.90 -0.01 8.38
CA SER A 54 -3.07 -0.41 9.15
C SER A 54 -3.33 0.53 10.33
N PHE A 55 -2.28 0.96 11.00
CA PHE A 55 -2.40 1.91 12.10
C PHE A 55 -2.93 3.26 11.63
N VAL A 56 -2.37 3.79 10.54
CA VAL A 56 -2.80 5.07 9.97
C VAL A 56 -4.23 4.96 9.46
N GLU A 57 -4.57 3.87 8.80
CA GLU A 57 -5.93 3.62 8.32
C GLU A 57 -6.93 3.62 9.47
N LYS A 58 -6.57 2.99 10.57
CA LYS A 58 -7.41 2.99 11.77
C LYS A 58 -7.61 4.40 12.33
N GLU A 59 -6.55 5.19 12.38
CA GLU A 59 -6.65 6.58 12.82
C GLU A 59 -7.55 7.41 11.92
N ILE A 60 -7.41 7.24 10.61
CA ILE A 60 -8.25 7.93 9.63
C ILE A 60 -9.71 7.52 9.82
N LEU A 61 -9.97 6.25 9.98
CA LEU A 61 -11.33 5.75 10.17
C LEU A 61 -11.95 6.27 11.47
N GLU A 62 -11.17 6.30 12.54
CA GLU A 62 -11.64 6.88 13.80
C GLU A 62 -11.99 8.36 13.64
N TYR A 63 -11.16 9.11 12.93
CA TYR A 63 -11.46 10.51 12.62
C TYR A 63 -12.74 10.63 11.79
N ILE A 64 -12.89 9.85 10.74
CA ILE A 64 -14.07 9.87 9.88
C ILE A 64 -15.33 9.59 10.70
N ASN A 65 -15.26 8.67 11.64
CA ASN A 65 -16.40 8.33 12.49
C ASN A 65 -16.83 9.48 13.41
N THR A 66 -15.98 10.48 13.61
CA THR A 66 -16.35 11.67 14.39
C THR A 66 -17.09 12.72 13.56
N ILE A 67 -17.14 12.57 12.25
CA ILE A 67 -17.77 13.53 11.36
C ILE A 67 -19.28 13.33 11.41
N ASP A 68 -20.03 14.41 11.71
CA ASP A 68 -21.48 14.34 11.81
C ASP A 68 -22.18 14.19 10.47
N ASP A 69 -21.62 14.78 9.42
CA ASP A 69 -22.22 14.75 8.10
C ASP A 69 -22.04 13.38 7.44
N SER A 70 -23.16 12.71 7.21
CA SER A 70 -23.16 11.37 6.61
C SER A 70 -22.56 11.34 5.20
N LEU A 71 -22.84 12.36 4.40
CA LEU A 71 -22.32 12.41 3.03
C LEU A 71 -20.79 12.53 3.03
N ILE A 72 -20.26 13.41 3.88
CA ILE A 72 -18.81 13.59 3.99
C ILE A 72 -18.16 12.30 4.49
N ARG A 73 -18.74 11.62 5.48
CA ARG A 73 -18.24 10.33 5.93
C ARG A 73 -18.17 9.32 4.78
N GLN A 74 -19.21 9.21 3.99
CA GLN A 74 -19.25 8.29 2.86
C GLN A 74 -18.19 8.64 1.82
N ILE A 75 -18.05 9.91 1.50
CA ILE A 75 -17.02 10.35 0.55
C ILE A 75 -15.63 9.94 1.04
N MET A 76 -15.34 10.21 2.29
CA MET A 76 -14.02 9.91 2.85
C MET A 76 -13.75 8.41 2.92
N ILE A 77 -14.74 7.62 3.29
CA ILE A 77 -14.59 6.16 3.33
C ILE A 77 -14.29 5.63 1.92
N HIS A 78 -15.11 5.99 0.95
CA HIS A 78 -14.90 5.51 -0.42
C HIS A 78 -13.57 5.97 -1.00
N ARG A 79 -13.19 7.21 -0.76
CA ARG A 79 -11.99 7.79 -1.36
C ARG A 79 -10.71 7.37 -0.66
N HIS A 80 -10.70 7.38 0.66
CA HIS A 80 -9.45 7.22 1.44
C HIS A 80 -9.28 5.85 2.07
N ILE A 81 -10.36 5.16 2.40
CA ILE A 81 -10.29 3.81 2.95
C ILE A 81 -10.37 2.78 1.84
N GLU A 82 -11.36 2.90 0.96
CA GLU A 82 -11.56 1.96 -0.13
C GLU A 82 -10.74 2.31 -1.38
N LEU A 83 -10.11 3.49 -1.38
CA LEU A 83 -9.20 3.94 -2.45
C LEU A 83 -9.83 3.96 -3.84
N LYS A 84 -11.09 4.34 -3.91
CA LYS A 84 -11.82 4.46 -5.18
C LYS A 84 -11.50 5.78 -5.86
N ASN A 85 -11.54 5.81 -7.18
CA ASN A 85 -11.43 7.07 -7.89
C ASN A 85 -12.75 7.85 -7.78
N TRP A 86 -12.71 9.14 -8.14
CA TRP A 86 -13.89 9.99 -7.97
C TRP A 86 -15.10 9.54 -8.79
N ALA A 87 -14.87 8.97 -9.98
CA ALA A 87 -15.96 8.46 -10.80
C ALA A 87 -16.68 7.30 -10.09
N GLN A 88 -15.94 6.40 -9.48
CA GLN A 88 -16.51 5.28 -8.74
C GLN A 88 -17.21 5.73 -7.47
N VAL A 89 -16.62 6.70 -6.77
CA VAL A 89 -17.24 7.29 -5.58
C VAL A 89 -18.60 7.89 -5.92
N ALA A 90 -18.67 8.66 -7.00
CA ALA A 90 -19.92 9.26 -7.44
C ALA A 90 -20.95 8.22 -7.82
N LYS A 91 -20.53 7.15 -8.46
CA LYS A 91 -21.43 6.05 -8.83
C LYS A 91 -21.99 5.35 -7.61
N ASP A 92 -21.15 5.09 -6.62
CA ASP A 92 -21.55 4.36 -5.42
C ASP A 92 -22.45 5.18 -4.51
N ILE A 93 -22.16 6.47 -4.36
CA ILE A 93 -22.99 7.37 -3.55
C ILE A 93 -24.27 7.72 -4.28
N GLY A 94 -24.17 8.01 -5.59
CA GLY A 94 -25.29 8.42 -6.40
C GLY A 94 -25.67 9.88 -6.19
N GLY A 95 -26.40 10.44 -7.13
CA GLY A 95 -27.00 11.75 -6.99
C GLY A 95 -26.09 12.96 -7.10
N ALA A 96 -24.81 12.76 -7.34
CA ALA A 96 -23.86 13.86 -7.47
C ALA A 96 -22.75 13.51 -8.46
N SER A 97 -22.17 14.55 -9.08
CA SER A 97 -21.06 14.36 -10.00
C SER A 97 -19.74 14.15 -9.23
N PRO A 98 -18.74 13.52 -9.87
CA PRO A 98 -17.43 13.39 -9.24
C PRO A 98 -16.84 14.74 -8.80
N ASP A 99 -16.98 15.77 -9.63
CA ASP A 99 -16.47 17.10 -9.29
C ASP A 99 -17.17 17.71 -8.09
N SER A 100 -18.49 17.53 -7.98
CA SER A 100 -19.23 18.01 -6.82
C SER A 100 -18.74 17.38 -5.53
N LEU A 101 -18.57 16.06 -5.54
CA LEU A 101 -18.10 15.34 -4.36
C LEU A 101 -16.69 15.74 -3.98
N ARG A 102 -15.83 15.89 -4.97
CA ARG A 102 -14.45 16.35 -4.74
C ARG A 102 -14.43 17.73 -4.11
N MET A 103 -15.27 18.64 -4.58
CA MET A 103 -15.35 19.98 -4.03
C MET A 103 -15.92 20.00 -2.62
N ILE A 104 -16.87 19.13 -2.32
CA ILE A 104 -17.43 19.00 -0.97
C ILE A 104 -16.34 18.58 -0.01
N GLU A 105 -15.56 17.56 -0.34
CA GLU A 105 -14.46 17.11 0.48
C GLU A 105 -13.40 18.20 0.67
N LYS A 106 -13.01 18.84 -0.42
CA LYS A 106 -12.00 19.89 -0.38
C LYS A 106 -12.42 21.04 0.53
N ARG A 107 -13.68 21.44 0.47
CA ARG A 107 -14.23 22.49 1.32
C ARG A 107 -14.21 22.07 2.79
N TYR A 108 -14.62 20.85 3.06
CA TYR A 108 -14.62 20.33 4.42
C TYR A 108 -13.21 20.33 5.03
N ILE A 109 -12.25 19.82 4.27
CA ILE A 109 -10.85 19.75 4.71
C ILE A 109 -10.32 21.15 4.99
N LYS A 110 -10.62 22.11 4.12
CA LYS A 110 -10.19 23.49 4.29
C LYS A 110 -10.77 24.12 5.55
N GLU A 111 -12.01 23.80 5.90
CA GLU A 111 -12.69 24.39 7.05
C GLU A 111 -12.31 23.72 8.38
N HIS A 112 -11.97 22.44 8.37
CA HIS A 112 -11.77 21.66 9.59
C HIS A 112 -10.34 21.18 9.81
N LEU A 113 -9.52 21.22 8.79
CA LEU A 113 -8.13 20.83 8.86
C LEU A 113 -7.22 21.92 8.33
#